data_e91a12387e11181946e8e04ef5833b10
#
_entry.id   e91a12387e11181946e8e04ef5833b10
#
_cell.length_a   1.000
_cell.length_b   1.000
_cell.length_c   1.000
_cell.angle_alpha   90.00
_cell.angle_beta   90.00
_cell.angle_gamma   90.00
#
_symmetry.space_group_name_H-M   'P 1'
#
loop_
_entity.id
_entity.type
_entity.pdbx_description
1 polymer ?
#
loop_
_entity_poly.entity_id
_entity_poly.type
_entity_poly.pdbx_seq_one_letter_code
_entity_poly.pdbx_strand_id
1 'polypeptide(L)'
;MKPYLLGIDIGTSACKVAVFEKSGTVVAAANGDYPVYYPKEGWAEQNPEEWWSAVCQAVKKAIQKAGIAPEEIAGIGIDGQSWSAIAMDKDGNVLTNTPIWMDTRAQSICDRLNEEIGAEQIFEVSGNSLQPSYTTAKILWYKENLPEVYQRIHKILQSNSYIAYKLTGVMSQDVSQGYGLHCFDMRKAAWDEDMCRKLGIPMEFLPEICACDHVVGTVTEKAAEESGLAVGTPVVAGGLDAACGTLGAGVIHPGETQEQGGQAGGMSICMDEYKADPRLILGYHVVPGQWLLQGGTTGGGGVMRWFEREFADYERSVAGEKGSSLNQLNEIAEKVAPGSDGVVFLPYMSGERSPIWNPNAKGVFYGLDFAKTKGHMVRACMEGVALSLKHNLEVAKEAGADVEVLRAMGGSANSLLWTQIKSDITGKPIVVPSSDTATTLGAAILAGVGVGMYQDYDEAIRLTVKETRRHEPNPENRDVYEKTYKTYLNLYKSLEPMMRNEEE
;
A
#
# COMPACT_ATOMS: atom_id res chain seq x y z
N MET A 1 -13.94 -22.92 -20.95
CA MET A 1 -12.97 -22.18 -20.11
C MET A 1 -13.68 -21.86 -18.80
N LYS A 2 -13.04 -22.05 -17.66
CA LYS A 2 -13.61 -21.69 -16.35
C LYS A 2 -13.82 -20.18 -16.30
N PRO A 3 -14.99 -19.67 -15.83
CA PRO A 3 -15.36 -18.27 -16.04
C PRO A 3 -14.87 -17.31 -14.95
N TYR A 4 -14.42 -17.81 -13.80
CA TYR A 4 -14.16 -16.99 -12.62
C TYR A 4 -12.70 -16.98 -12.19
N LEU A 5 -12.28 -15.86 -11.59
CA LEU A 5 -11.02 -15.69 -10.88
C LEU A 5 -11.30 -15.41 -9.41
N LEU A 6 -10.40 -15.83 -8.54
CA LEU A 6 -10.44 -15.54 -7.12
C LEU A 6 -9.26 -14.63 -6.74
N GLY A 7 -9.55 -13.47 -6.15
CA GLY A 7 -8.58 -12.57 -5.54
C GLY A 7 -8.65 -12.67 -4.01
N ILE A 8 -7.49 -12.76 -3.36
CA ILE A 8 -7.33 -12.82 -1.89
C ILE A 8 -6.38 -11.71 -1.47
N ASP A 9 -6.81 -10.81 -0.59
CA ASP A 9 -6.02 -9.73 -0.01
C ASP A 9 -5.81 -10.00 1.49
N ILE A 10 -4.56 -10.07 1.93
CA ILE A 10 -4.17 -10.22 3.33
C ILE A 10 -3.81 -8.85 3.89
N GLY A 11 -4.83 -8.10 4.29
CA GLY A 11 -4.65 -6.79 4.90
C GLY A 11 -4.21 -6.86 6.36
N THR A 12 -4.06 -5.68 6.99
CA THR A 12 -3.58 -5.59 8.39
C THR A 12 -4.59 -6.10 9.41
N SER A 13 -5.89 -5.87 9.22
CA SER A 13 -6.94 -6.22 10.21
C SER A 13 -7.90 -7.29 9.73
N ALA A 14 -7.89 -7.61 8.44
CA ALA A 14 -8.79 -8.57 7.84
C ALA A 14 -8.24 -9.04 6.49
N CYS A 15 -8.56 -10.29 6.10
CA CYS A 15 -8.48 -10.69 4.71
C CYS A 15 -9.77 -10.30 3.97
N LYS A 16 -9.63 -10.02 2.67
CA LYS A 16 -10.73 -9.85 1.74
C LYS A 16 -10.60 -10.89 0.64
N VAL A 17 -11.71 -11.49 0.29
CA VAL A 17 -11.80 -12.48 -0.79
C VAL A 17 -12.90 -12.06 -1.73
N ALA A 18 -12.61 -12.02 -3.03
CA ALA A 18 -13.61 -11.69 -4.03
C ALA A 18 -13.53 -12.63 -5.24
N VAL A 19 -14.70 -13.00 -5.74
CA VAL A 19 -14.88 -13.76 -6.98
C VAL A 19 -15.18 -12.79 -8.10
N PHE A 20 -14.42 -12.88 -9.19
CA PHE A 20 -14.51 -11.98 -10.33
C PHE A 20 -14.88 -12.74 -11.61
N GLU A 21 -15.70 -12.12 -12.44
CA GLU A 21 -15.81 -12.48 -13.86
C GLU A 21 -14.61 -11.96 -14.65
N LYS A 22 -14.40 -12.48 -15.87
CA LYS A 22 -13.39 -11.97 -16.80
C LYS A 22 -13.48 -10.45 -17.04
N SER A 23 -14.65 -9.86 -16.89
CA SER A 23 -14.90 -8.41 -17.01
C SER A 23 -14.42 -7.58 -15.83
N GLY A 24 -13.90 -8.21 -14.76
CA GLY A 24 -13.59 -7.54 -13.49
C GLY A 24 -14.81 -7.27 -12.60
N THR A 25 -15.99 -7.71 -13.03
CA THR A 25 -17.20 -7.59 -12.20
C THR A 25 -17.08 -8.49 -10.98
N VAL A 26 -17.31 -7.94 -9.79
CA VAL A 26 -17.37 -8.69 -8.54
C VAL A 26 -18.69 -9.47 -8.49
N VAL A 27 -18.62 -10.79 -8.49
CA VAL A 27 -19.79 -11.69 -8.33
C VAL A 27 -20.18 -11.77 -6.86
N ALA A 28 -19.19 -11.97 -5.99
CA ALA A 28 -19.37 -11.98 -4.55
C ALA A 28 -18.07 -11.64 -3.83
N ALA A 29 -18.19 -11.13 -2.60
CA ALA A 29 -17.07 -10.88 -1.73
C ALA A 29 -17.39 -11.29 -0.29
N ALA A 30 -16.34 -11.61 0.47
CA ALA A 30 -16.39 -11.90 1.88
C ALA A 30 -15.09 -11.44 2.57
N ASN A 31 -15.19 -11.17 3.88
CA ASN A 31 -14.06 -10.80 4.71
C ASN A 31 -13.91 -11.80 5.85
N GLY A 32 -12.70 -11.89 6.39
CA GLY A 32 -12.40 -12.60 7.62
C GLY A 32 -11.45 -11.75 8.47
N ASP A 33 -11.86 -11.45 9.71
CA ASP A 33 -11.10 -10.59 10.61
C ASP A 33 -10.10 -11.40 11.43
N TYR A 34 -9.00 -10.77 11.82
CA TYR A 34 -7.99 -11.29 12.74
C TYR A 34 -7.33 -10.16 13.53
N PRO A 35 -6.83 -10.46 14.75
CA PRO A 35 -6.26 -9.43 15.60
C PRO A 35 -4.86 -9.00 15.16
N VAL A 36 -4.47 -7.79 15.60
CA VAL A 36 -3.08 -7.38 15.74
C VAL A 36 -2.75 -7.39 17.22
N TYR A 37 -1.63 -8.01 17.58
CA TYR A 37 -1.13 -8.08 18.94
C TYR A 37 -0.08 -6.99 19.19
N TYR A 38 -0.18 -6.32 20.30
CA TYR A 38 0.74 -5.27 20.75
C TYR A 38 1.36 -5.65 22.11
N PRO A 39 2.31 -6.63 22.16
CA PRO A 39 2.83 -7.14 23.41
C PRO A 39 3.62 -6.12 24.23
N LYS A 40 4.26 -5.15 23.55
CA LYS A 40 5.03 -4.05 24.13
C LYS A 40 4.90 -2.81 23.27
N GLU A 41 5.32 -1.66 23.77
CA GLU A 41 5.42 -0.44 23.00
C GLU A 41 6.33 -0.63 21.77
N GLY A 42 5.87 -0.16 20.62
CA GLY A 42 6.58 -0.33 19.34
C GLY A 42 6.51 -1.73 18.72
N TRP A 43 5.87 -2.70 19.39
CA TRP A 43 5.69 -4.05 18.87
C TRP A 43 4.31 -4.20 18.24
N ALA A 44 4.26 -4.76 17.04
CA ALA A 44 3.03 -5.11 16.35
C ALA A 44 3.23 -6.44 15.63
N GLU A 45 2.51 -7.48 16.04
CA GLU A 45 2.68 -8.81 15.51
C GLU A 45 1.35 -9.53 15.26
N GLN A 46 1.38 -10.53 14.39
CA GLN A 46 0.23 -11.37 14.06
C GLN A 46 0.61 -12.84 14.00
N ASN A 47 -0.39 -13.71 14.16
CA ASN A 47 -0.24 -15.14 13.96
C ASN A 47 -0.66 -15.51 12.52
N PRO A 48 0.25 -15.99 11.65
CA PRO A 48 -0.08 -16.37 10.28
C PRO A 48 -1.14 -17.49 10.16
N GLU A 49 -1.27 -18.37 11.17
CA GLU A 49 -2.32 -19.39 11.16
C GLU A 49 -3.72 -18.80 11.30
N GLU A 50 -3.86 -17.63 11.95
CA GLU A 50 -5.14 -16.90 12.01
C GLU A 50 -5.49 -16.30 10.64
N TRP A 51 -4.49 -15.85 9.86
CA TRP A 51 -4.72 -15.42 8.46
C TRP A 51 -5.26 -16.57 7.63
N TRP A 52 -4.63 -17.76 7.72
CA TRP A 52 -5.09 -18.93 6.99
C TRP A 52 -6.51 -19.33 7.37
N SER A 53 -6.82 -19.36 8.66
CA SER A 53 -8.16 -19.66 9.14
C SER A 53 -9.21 -18.69 8.60
N ALA A 54 -8.91 -17.38 8.65
CA ALA A 54 -9.78 -16.33 8.12
C ALA A 54 -9.98 -16.45 6.60
N VAL A 55 -8.90 -16.72 5.85
CA VAL A 55 -8.96 -16.95 4.40
C VAL A 55 -9.86 -18.13 4.08
N CYS A 56 -9.70 -19.27 4.75
CA CYS A 56 -10.55 -20.44 4.53
C CYS A 56 -12.05 -20.14 4.74
N GLN A 57 -12.37 -19.39 5.79
CA GLN A 57 -13.75 -18.99 6.07
C GLN A 57 -14.28 -18.01 5.02
N ALA A 58 -13.47 -17.01 4.64
CA ALA A 58 -13.87 -16.00 3.66
C ALA A 58 -14.05 -16.61 2.26
N VAL A 59 -13.18 -17.54 1.85
CA VAL A 59 -13.30 -18.27 0.58
C VAL A 59 -14.60 -19.07 0.53
N LYS A 60 -14.90 -19.87 1.56
CA LYS A 60 -16.18 -20.64 1.62
C LYS A 60 -17.39 -19.71 1.51
N LYS A 61 -17.37 -18.59 2.24
CA LYS A 61 -18.45 -17.59 2.20
C LYS A 61 -18.59 -16.94 0.82
N ALA A 62 -17.47 -16.58 0.18
CA ALA A 62 -17.47 -15.93 -1.13
C ALA A 62 -18.03 -16.88 -2.21
N ILE A 63 -17.59 -18.13 -2.26
CA ILE A 63 -18.09 -19.17 -3.19
C ILE A 63 -19.58 -19.41 -2.98
N GLN A 64 -20.00 -19.57 -1.72
CA GLN A 64 -21.42 -19.77 -1.38
C GLN A 64 -22.28 -18.58 -1.82
N LYS A 65 -21.84 -17.34 -1.55
CA LYS A 65 -22.54 -16.12 -1.95
C LYS A 65 -22.61 -15.96 -3.48
N ALA A 66 -21.53 -16.36 -4.17
CA ALA A 66 -21.47 -16.34 -5.63
C ALA A 66 -22.42 -17.37 -6.26
N GLY A 67 -22.76 -18.43 -5.54
CA GLY A 67 -23.59 -19.53 -6.06
C GLY A 67 -22.91 -20.34 -7.15
N ILE A 68 -21.57 -20.42 -7.13
CA ILE A 68 -20.76 -21.13 -8.13
C ILE A 68 -20.20 -22.43 -7.56
N ALA A 69 -19.80 -23.35 -8.44
CA ALA A 69 -19.02 -24.52 -8.06
C ALA A 69 -17.54 -24.13 -7.94
N PRO A 70 -16.78 -24.65 -6.94
CA PRO A 70 -15.35 -24.38 -6.81
C PRO A 70 -14.53 -24.69 -8.06
N GLU A 71 -14.95 -25.66 -8.85
CA GLU A 71 -14.34 -26.08 -10.13
C GLU A 71 -14.45 -25.01 -11.22
N GLU A 72 -15.32 -24.03 -11.08
CA GLU A 72 -15.51 -22.94 -12.04
C GLU A 72 -14.45 -21.82 -11.87
N ILE A 73 -13.64 -21.85 -10.79
CA ILE A 73 -12.52 -20.93 -10.55
C ILE A 73 -11.34 -21.36 -11.41
N ALA A 74 -10.91 -20.49 -12.32
CA ALA A 74 -9.81 -20.74 -13.27
C ALA A 74 -8.44 -20.56 -12.62
N GLY A 75 -8.29 -19.61 -11.70
CA GLY A 75 -7.05 -19.30 -11.02
C GLY A 75 -7.26 -18.47 -9.78
N ILE A 76 -6.26 -18.51 -8.90
CA ILE A 76 -6.24 -17.81 -7.61
C ILE A 76 -5.04 -16.89 -7.58
N GLY A 77 -5.26 -15.60 -7.29
CA GLY A 77 -4.24 -14.60 -7.01
C GLY A 77 -4.32 -14.13 -5.57
N ILE A 78 -3.18 -13.82 -5.00
CA ILE A 78 -3.05 -13.44 -3.60
C ILE A 78 -2.21 -12.17 -3.51
N ASP A 79 -2.72 -11.18 -2.83
CA ASP A 79 -1.89 -10.06 -2.39
C ASP A 79 -1.82 -10.00 -0.86
N GLY A 80 -0.86 -9.26 -0.35
CA GLY A 80 -0.73 -9.17 1.10
C GLY A 80 0.12 -8.02 1.58
N GLN A 81 -0.10 -7.67 2.86
CA GLN A 81 0.63 -6.62 3.56
C GLN A 81 2.14 -6.82 3.50
N SER A 82 2.87 -5.70 3.47
CA SER A 82 4.32 -5.68 3.29
C SER A 82 5.09 -6.17 4.50
N TRP A 83 6.28 -6.70 4.20
CA TRP A 83 7.43 -6.84 5.09
C TRP A 83 7.22 -7.71 6.33
N SER A 84 6.36 -8.70 6.24
CA SER A 84 6.29 -9.76 7.25
C SER A 84 7.60 -10.56 7.30
N ALA A 85 7.89 -11.18 8.43
CA ALA A 85 9.06 -12.04 8.60
C ALA A 85 8.61 -13.41 9.15
N ILE A 86 7.82 -14.15 8.34
CA ILE A 86 7.23 -15.41 8.78
C ILE A 86 8.30 -16.50 8.81
N ALA A 87 8.72 -16.88 10.01
CA ALA A 87 9.71 -17.91 10.23
C ALA A 87 9.08 -19.31 10.11
N MET A 88 9.47 -20.05 9.08
CA MET A 88 8.97 -21.38 8.78
C MET A 88 10.03 -22.45 9.08
N ASP A 89 9.64 -23.57 9.71
CA ASP A 89 10.52 -24.72 9.83
C ASP A 89 10.49 -25.63 8.58
N LYS A 90 11.33 -26.65 8.56
CA LYS A 90 11.42 -27.63 7.44
C LYS A 90 10.14 -28.45 7.25
N ASP A 91 9.31 -28.57 8.29
CA ASP A 91 8.06 -29.32 8.26
C ASP A 91 6.87 -28.41 7.86
N GLY A 92 7.15 -27.12 7.62
CA GLY A 92 6.18 -26.13 7.16
C GLY A 92 5.35 -25.51 8.28
N ASN A 93 5.82 -25.58 9.52
CA ASN A 93 5.15 -24.95 10.64
C ASN A 93 5.67 -23.52 10.85
N VAL A 94 4.79 -22.63 11.25
CA VAL A 94 5.13 -21.28 11.73
C VAL A 94 5.79 -21.40 13.10
N LEU A 95 6.96 -20.82 13.28
CA LEU A 95 7.74 -20.94 14.51
C LEU A 95 7.36 -19.95 15.60
N THR A 96 6.85 -18.78 15.21
CA THR A 96 6.46 -17.70 16.14
C THR A 96 5.52 -16.73 15.45
N ASN A 97 4.84 -15.87 16.22
CA ASN A 97 4.13 -14.72 15.64
C ASN A 97 5.09 -13.90 14.79
N THR A 98 4.58 -13.34 13.70
CA THR A 98 5.39 -12.50 12.80
C THR A 98 5.23 -11.02 13.13
N PRO A 99 6.32 -10.25 13.32
CA PRO A 99 6.25 -8.80 13.31
C PRO A 99 5.77 -8.30 11.95
N ILE A 100 4.80 -7.39 11.94
CA ILE A 100 4.23 -6.80 10.73
C ILE A 100 4.87 -5.46 10.40
N TRP A 101 4.42 -4.77 9.34
CA TRP A 101 5.00 -3.53 8.85
C TRP A 101 4.99 -2.36 9.85
N MET A 102 4.11 -2.37 10.85
CA MET A 102 4.04 -1.37 11.92
C MET A 102 5.06 -1.58 13.04
N ASP A 103 5.72 -2.73 13.07
CA ASP A 103 6.62 -3.10 14.16
C ASP A 103 7.96 -2.36 14.06
N THR A 104 8.39 -1.79 15.18
CA THR A 104 9.63 -1.01 15.28
C THR A 104 10.66 -1.61 16.23
N ARG A 105 10.44 -2.85 16.73
CA ARG A 105 11.32 -3.50 17.73
C ARG A 105 12.78 -3.63 17.31
N ALA A 106 13.05 -3.65 16.02
CA ALA A 106 14.37 -3.85 15.45
C ALA A 106 15.13 -2.55 15.13
N GLN A 107 14.71 -1.38 15.66
CA GLN A 107 15.34 -0.09 15.37
C GLN A 107 16.84 -0.09 15.68
N SER A 108 17.26 -0.55 16.85
CA SER A 108 18.68 -0.60 17.24
C SER A 108 19.54 -1.48 16.32
N ILE A 109 18.94 -2.50 15.70
CA ILE A 109 19.60 -3.33 14.69
C ILE A 109 19.82 -2.53 13.41
N CYS A 110 18.82 -1.76 12.98
CA CYS A 110 18.94 -0.88 11.81
C CYS A 110 20.05 0.15 12.01
N ASP A 111 20.10 0.80 13.17
CA ASP A 111 21.09 1.81 13.49
C ASP A 111 22.52 1.22 13.43
N ARG A 112 22.71 0.06 14.06
CA ARG A 112 23.99 -0.67 14.03
C ARG A 112 24.39 -1.08 12.62
N LEU A 113 23.50 -1.65 11.81
CA LEU A 113 23.83 -2.07 10.45
C LEU A 113 24.16 -0.88 9.54
N ASN A 114 23.48 0.25 9.71
CA ASN A 114 23.78 1.47 8.99
C ASN A 114 25.18 2.02 9.34
N GLU A 115 25.64 1.85 10.59
CA GLU A 115 27.00 2.21 11.03
C GLU A 115 28.06 1.21 10.54
N GLU A 116 27.81 -0.09 10.69
CA GLU A 116 28.79 -1.15 10.40
C GLU A 116 28.99 -1.39 8.90
N ILE A 117 27.93 -1.38 8.11
CA ILE A 117 27.95 -1.65 6.66
C ILE A 117 28.03 -0.35 5.87
N GLY A 118 27.35 0.68 6.34
CA GLY A 118 27.13 1.96 5.67
C GLY A 118 25.77 2.03 4.98
N ALA A 119 24.98 3.04 5.35
CA ALA A 119 23.63 3.25 4.81
C ALA A 119 23.62 3.36 3.27
N GLU A 120 24.66 4.00 2.69
CA GLU A 120 24.79 4.14 1.23
C GLU A 120 24.98 2.79 0.52
N GLN A 121 25.79 1.87 1.10
CA GLN A 121 26.00 0.54 0.49
C GLN A 121 24.73 -0.30 0.51
N ILE A 122 23.96 -0.24 1.61
CA ILE A 122 22.68 -0.92 1.73
C ILE A 122 21.69 -0.36 0.70
N PHE A 123 21.63 0.97 0.61
CA PHE A 123 20.75 1.66 -0.34
C PHE A 123 21.12 1.35 -1.81
N GLU A 124 22.41 1.24 -2.13
CA GLU A 124 22.86 0.96 -3.50
C GLU A 124 22.32 -0.38 -4.05
N VAL A 125 22.22 -1.39 -3.20
CA VAL A 125 21.66 -2.71 -3.56
C VAL A 125 20.14 -2.68 -3.54
N SER A 126 19.56 -2.21 -2.43
CA SER A 126 18.13 -2.33 -2.16
C SER A 126 17.27 -1.19 -2.75
N GLY A 127 17.88 -0.06 -3.12
CA GLY A 127 17.15 1.16 -3.51
C GLY A 127 16.29 1.77 -2.40
N ASN A 128 16.45 1.29 -1.16
CA ASN A 128 15.66 1.70 -0.01
C ASN A 128 16.53 1.89 1.23
N SER A 129 16.17 2.86 2.06
CA SER A 129 16.79 3.07 3.36
C SER A 129 16.38 1.97 4.34
N LEU A 130 17.33 1.45 5.12
CA LEU A 130 17.05 0.41 6.12
C LEU A 130 16.25 0.99 7.29
N GLN A 131 15.09 0.41 7.54
CA GLN A 131 14.17 0.81 8.60
C GLN A 131 13.61 -0.44 9.32
N PRO A 132 13.17 -0.33 10.58
CA PRO A 132 12.72 -1.48 11.39
C PRO A 132 11.44 -2.14 10.88
N SER A 133 10.63 -1.44 10.11
CA SER A 133 9.41 -1.97 9.48
C SER A 133 9.69 -3.05 8.44
N TYR A 134 10.89 -3.07 7.85
CA TYR A 134 11.27 -4.04 6.82
C TYR A 134 11.66 -5.41 7.40
N THR A 135 11.58 -6.43 6.58
CA THR A 135 11.85 -7.84 6.96
C THR A 135 13.29 -8.07 7.42
N THR A 136 14.26 -7.37 6.84
CA THR A 136 15.70 -7.53 7.12
C THR A 136 16.01 -7.53 8.61
N ALA A 137 15.68 -6.45 9.30
CA ALA A 137 16.04 -6.27 10.71
C ALA A 137 15.25 -7.22 11.63
N LYS A 138 14.05 -7.63 11.24
CA LYS A 138 13.23 -8.61 11.98
C LYS A 138 13.85 -9.99 12.02
N ILE A 139 14.48 -10.43 10.93
CA ILE A 139 15.21 -11.71 10.89
C ILE A 139 16.39 -11.68 11.87
N LEU A 140 17.13 -10.58 11.91
CA LEU A 140 18.26 -10.44 12.84
C LEU A 140 17.78 -10.28 14.28
N TRP A 141 16.62 -9.68 14.47
CA TRP A 141 15.99 -9.63 15.79
C TRP A 141 15.67 -11.06 16.31
N TYR A 142 15.20 -11.97 15.47
CA TYR A 142 15.04 -13.38 15.85
C TYR A 142 16.35 -14.01 16.26
N LYS A 143 17.44 -13.72 15.51
CA LYS A 143 18.78 -14.24 15.83
C LYS A 143 19.24 -13.85 17.23
N GLU A 144 19.00 -12.62 17.62
CA GLU A 144 19.46 -12.05 18.89
C GLU A 144 18.55 -12.35 20.07
N ASN A 145 17.23 -12.39 19.85
CA ASN A 145 16.24 -12.46 20.92
C ASN A 145 15.49 -13.81 21.01
N LEU A 146 15.47 -14.60 19.94
CA LEU A 146 14.82 -15.92 19.86
C LEU A 146 15.74 -16.93 19.18
N PRO A 147 16.95 -17.19 19.73
CA PRO A 147 17.95 -18.06 19.08
C PRO A 147 17.46 -19.48 18.82
N GLU A 148 16.58 -20.02 19.67
CA GLU A 148 15.95 -21.32 19.49
C GLU A 148 14.96 -21.35 18.30
N VAL A 149 14.28 -20.23 18.00
CA VAL A 149 13.46 -20.06 16.80
C VAL A 149 14.36 -19.95 15.59
N TYR A 150 15.36 -19.04 15.67
CA TYR A 150 16.27 -18.75 14.55
C TYR A 150 17.00 -20.00 14.04
N GLN A 151 17.46 -20.88 14.92
CA GLN A 151 18.14 -22.14 14.56
C GLN A 151 17.25 -23.14 13.82
N ARG A 152 15.93 -23.00 13.91
CA ARG A 152 14.95 -23.87 13.27
C ARG A 152 14.40 -23.27 11.97
N ILE A 153 14.75 -22.03 11.63
CA ILE A 153 14.28 -21.40 10.39
C ILE A 153 14.79 -22.19 9.19
N HIS A 154 13.88 -22.63 8.36
CA HIS A 154 14.14 -23.19 7.04
C HIS A 154 13.93 -22.15 5.94
N LYS A 155 12.80 -21.40 6.02
CA LYS A 155 12.47 -20.30 5.09
C LYS A 155 11.81 -19.15 5.83
N ILE A 156 12.01 -17.94 5.30
CA ILE A 156 11.26 -16.74 5.67
C ILE A 156 10.27 -16.45 4.56
N LEU A 157 8.99 -16.33 4.89
CA LEU A 157 7.93 -16.02 3.95
C LEU A 157 7.32 -14.64 4.21
N GLN A 158 6.69 -14.08 3.17
CA GLN A 158 5.84 -12.90 3.25
C GLN A 158 4.36 -13.32 3.39
N SER A 159 3.46 -12.36 3.61
CA SER A 159 2.05 -12.64 3.87
C SER A 159 1.36 -13.40 2.72
N ASN A 160 1.51 -12.92 1.48
CA ASN A 160 0.95 -13.57 0.29
C ASN A 160 1.61 -14.91 0.00
N SER A 161 2.94 -15.01 0.12
CA SER A 161 3.65 -16.26 -0.14
C SER A 161 3.35 -17.34 0.91
N TYR A 162 3.04 -16.96 2.15
CA TYR A 162 2.55 -17.89 3.16
C TYR A 162 1.19 -18.52 2.77
N ILE A 163 0.24 -17.70 2.32
CA ILE A 163 -1.06 -18.22 1.87
C ILE A 163 -0.92 -19.06 0.60
N ALA A 164 -0.03 -18.66 -0.35
CA ALA A 164 0.31 -19.48 -1.51
C ALA A 164 0.90 -20.84 -1.08
N TYR A 165 1.80 -20.84 -0.09
CA TYR A 165 2.32 -22.08 0.50
C TYR A 165 1.22 -22.95 1.13
N LYS A 166 0.32 -22.37 1.92
CA LYS A 166 -0.80 -23.13 2.54
C LYS A 166 -1.70 -23.77 1.48
N LEU A 167 -1.88 -23.11 0.32
CA LEU A 167 -2.69 -23.64 -0.78
C LEU A 167 -1.95 -24.74 -1.58
N THR A 168 -0.64 -24.59 -1.82
CA THR A 168 0.12 -25.38 -2.81
C THR A 168 1.20 -26.27 -2.24
N GLY A 169 1.67 -25.99 -1.04
CA GLY A 169 2.85 -26.63 -0.45
C GLY A 169 4.19 -26.08 -0.98
N VAL A 170 4.19 -25.05 -1.83
CA VAL A 170 5.40 -24.46 -2.43
C VAL A 170 5.76 -23.15 -1.72
N MET A 171 6.99 -23.06 -1.20
CA MET A 171 7.56 -21.86 -0.60
C MET A 171 8.28 -21.04 -1.68
N SER A 172 7.73 -19.90 -2.08
CA SER A 172 8.25 -19.01 -3.11
C SER A 172 8.31 -17.57 -2.61
N GLN A 173 9.05 -16.73 -3.33
CA GLN A 173 9.09 -15.28 -3.13
C GLN A 173 8.77 -14.58 -4.45
N ASP A 174 7.75 -13.75 -4.47
CA ASP A 174 7.47 -12.88 -5.60
C ASP A 174 8.41 -11.66 -5.63
N VAL A 175 8.63 -11.10 -6.82
CA VAL A 175 9.54 -9.95 -7.01
C VAL A 175 9.07 -8.70 -6.28
N SER A 176 7.74 -8.50 -6.13
CA SER A 176 7.20 -7.26 -5.57
C SER A 176 7.37 -7.14 -4.06
N GLN A 177 7.48 -8.26 -3.34
CA GLN A 177 7.78 -8.30 -1.90
C GLN A 177 9.30 -8.42 -1.61
N GLY A 178 10.11 -8.71 -2.63
CA GLY A 178 11.56 -8.93 -2.47
C GLY A 178 12.28 -7.77 -1.79
N TYR A 179 11.90 -6.54 -2.07
CA TYR A 179 12.53 -5.34 -1.49
C TYR A 179 12.31 -5.18 0.03
N GLY A 180 11.48 -6.00 0.64
CA GLY A 180 11.39 -6.11 2.09
C GLY A 180 12.70 -6.60 2.74
N LEU A 181 13.57 -7.19 1.93
CA LEU A 181 14.91 -7.62 2.33
C LEU A 181 15.97 -6.78 1.61
N HIS A 182 16.82 -6.08 2.35
CA HIS A 182 17.85 -5.19 1.80
C HIS A 182 19.01 -5.92 1.09
N CYS A 183 19.00 -7.24 1.07
CA CYS A 183 19.83 -8.07 0.20
C CYS A 183 19.16 -8.42 -1.15
N PHE A 184 17.99 -7.86 -1.45
CA PHE A 184 17.38 -7.98 -2.76
C PHE A 184 17.92 -6.89 -3.68
N ASP A 185 18.66 -7.29 -4.72
CA ASP A 185 19.18 -6.36 -5.74
C ASP A 185 18.04 -5.88 -6.63
N MET A 186 17.65 -4.63 -6.43
CA MET A 186 16.51 -4.00 -7.12
C MET A 186 16.75 -3.76 -8.62
N ARG A 187 18.00 -3.88 -9.10
CA ARG A 187 18.29 -3.80 -10.54
C ARG A 187 18.21 -5.15 -11.23
N LYS A 188 18.58 -6.24 -10.50
CA LYS A 188 18.66 -7.60 -11.04
C LYS A 188 17.44 -8.47 -10.72
N ALA A 189 16.55 -8.04 -9.82
CA ALA A 189 15.47 -8.84 -9.27
C ALA A 189 15.97 -10.19 -8.71
N ALA A 190 17.04 -10.15 -7.94
CA ALA A 190 17.74 -11.34 -7.43
C ALA A 190 18.30 -11.08 -6.03
N TRP A 191 18.51 -12.15 -5.27
CA TRP A 191 19.25 -12.06 -4.01
C TRP A 191 20.72 -11.73 -4.28
N ASP A 192 21.26 -10.73 -3.57
CA ASP A 192 22.68 -10.37 -3.60
C ASP A 192 23.40 -11.11 -2.47
N GLU A 193 24.25 -12.09 -2.85
CA GLU A 193 24.97 -12.96 -1.89
C GLU A 193 25.94 -12.16 -1.00
N ASP A 194 26.60 -11.12 -1.54
CA ASP A 194 27.54 -10.28 -0.77
C ASP A 194 26.79 -9.48 0.29
N MET A 195 25.67 -8.87 -0.09
CA MET A 195 24.83 -8.14 0.85
C MET A 195 24.17 -9.06 1.87
N CYS A 196 23.71 -10.26 1.49
CA CYS A 196 23.22 -11.27 2.44
C CYS A 196 24.29 -11.58 3.49
N ARG A 197 25.55 -11.80 3.07
CA ARG A 197 26.66 -12.06 3.98
C ARG A 197 26.96 -10.88 4.89
N LYS A 198 26.99 -9.64 4.36
CA LYS A 198 27.21 -8.41 5.14
C LYS A 198 26.11 -8.19 6.17
N LEU A 199 24.87 -8.40 5.80
CA LEU A 199 23.70 -8.30 6.70
C LEU A 199 23.61 -9.47 7.69
N GLY A 200 24.32 -10.57 7.44
CA GLY A 200 24.26 -11.78 8.27
C GLY A 200 22.96 -12.59 8.09
N ILE A 201 22.36 -12.52 6.91
CA ILE A 201 21.16 -13.29 6.53
C ILE A 201 21.60 -14.51 5.73
N PRO A 202 21.33 -15.74 6.21
CA PRO A 202 21.62 -16.95 5.47
C PRO A 202 20.82 -17.04 4.17
N MET A 203 21.48 -17.33 3.04
CA MET A 203 20.83 -17.51 1.75
C MET A 203 19.79 -18.64 1.75
N GLU A 204 20.00 -19.68 2.55
CA GLU A 204 19.06 -20.79 2.72
C GLU A 204 17.71 -20.38 3.31
N PHE A 205 17.61 -19.23 4.00
CA PHE A 205 16.35 -18.70 4.50
C PHE A 205 15.49 -18.10 3.39
N LEU A 206 16.09 -17.76 2.27
CA LEU A 206 15.44 -17.04 1.19
C LEU A 206 14.82 -18.03 0.19
N PRO A 207 13.51 -17.90 -0.13
CA PRO A 207 12.88 -18.70 -1.16
C PRO A 207 13.38 -18.31 -2.56
N GLU A 208 13.09 -19.17 -3.55
CA GLU A 208 13.29 -18.87 -4.96
C GLU A 208 12.37 -17.73 -5.39
N ILE A 209 12.94 -16.79 -6.17
CA ILE A 209 12.23 -15.61 -6.67
C ILE A 209 11.50 -15.96 -7.95
N CYS A 210 10.25 -15.52 -8.08
CA CYS A 210 9.44 -15.69 -9.28
C CYS A 210 8.64 -14.42 -9.63
N ALA A 211 8.15 -14.36 -10.86
CA ALA A 211 7.22 -13.32 -11.28
C ALA A 211 5.89 -13.43 -10.52
N CYS A 212 5.19 -12.32 -10.35
CA CYS A 212 3.94 -12.27 -9.57
C CYS A 212 2.81 -13.09 -10.20
N ASP A 213 2.77 -13.18 -11.53
CA ASP A 213 1.80 -13.98 -12.31
C ASP A 213 2.24 -15.43 -12.54
N HIS A 214 3.44 -15.81 -12.05
CA HIS A 214 3.91 -17.20 -12.17
C HIS A 214 3.03 -18.16 -11.37
N VAL A 215 2.55 -19.22 -12.01
CA VAL A 215 1.81 -20.30 -11.34
C VAL A 215 2.78 -21.12 -10.50
N VAL A 216 2.79 -20.92 -9.19
CA VAL A 216 3.72 -21.60 -8.25
C VAL A 216 3.27 -23.02 -7.93
N GLY A 217 2.01 -23.36 -8.14
CA GLY A 217 1.47 -24.68 -7.89
C GLY A 217 -0.06 -24.70 -8.04
N THR A 218 -0.66 -25.75 -7.54
CA THR A 218 -2.10 -25.94 -7.55
C THR A 218 -2.61 -26.29 -6.16
N VAL A 219 -3.89 -26.02 -5.91
CA VAL A 219 -4.55 -26.34 -4.64
C VAL A 219 -4.42 -27.83 -4.35
N THR A 220 -3.85 -28.15 -3.18
CA THR A 220 -3.67 -29.53 -2.70
C THR A 220 -4.97 -30.11 -2.13
N GLU A 221 -5.02 -31.43 -1.93
CA GLU A 221 -6.19 -32.08 -1.27
C GLU A 221 -6.45 -31.48 0.13
N LYS A 222 -5.40 -31.30 0.92
CA LYS A 222 -5.51 -30.71 2.26
C LYS A 222 -6.07 -29.28 2.21
N ALA A 223 -5.54 -28.45 1.33
CA ALA A 223 -6.00 -27.07 1.18
C ALA A 223 -7.45 -27.01 0.67
N ALA A 224 -7.83 -27.91 -0.21
CA ALA A 224 -9.21 -28.03 -0.70
C ALA A 224 -10.19 -28.37 0.42
N GLU A 225 -9.85 -29.34 1.27
CA GLU A 225 -10.65 -29.71 2.45
C GLU A 225 -10.84 -28.54 3.41
N GLU A 226 -9.73 -27.81 3.71
CA GLU A 226 -9.77 -26.68 4.63
C GLU A 226 -10.48 -25.44 4.07
N SER A 227 -10.29 -25.11 2.79
CA SER A 227 -10.77 -23.87 2.16
C SER A 227 -12.07 -24.01 1.37
N GLY A 228 -12.43 -25.22 0.95
CA GLY A 228 -13.56 -25.45 0.04
C GLY A 228 -13.26 -25.15 -1.43
N LEU A 229 -11.99 -24.92 -1.80
CA LEU A 229 -11.56 -24.79 -3.19
C LEU A 229 -11.45 -26.16 -3.88
N ALA A 230 -11.46 -26.18 -5.21
CA ALA A 230 -11.25 -27.40 -5.96
C ALA A 230 -9.77 -27.78 -6.03
N VAL A 231 -9.46 -29.07 -5.79
CA VAL A 231 -8.10 -29.62 -5.99
C VAL A 231 -7.64 -29.33 -7.42
N GLY A 232 -6.38 -28.94 -7.57
CA GLY A 232 -5.78 -28.68 -8.87
C GLY A 232 -6.04 -27.29 -9.43
N THR A 233 -6.78 -26.40 -8.73
CA THR A 233 -6.93 -25.01 -9.15
C THR A 233 -5.58 -24.29 -9.10
N PRO A 234 -5.11 -23.66 -10.19
CA PRO A 234 -3.83 -22.95 -10.23
C PRO A 234 -3.77 -21.77 -9.26
N VAL A 235 -2.61 -21.59 -8.62
CA VAL A 235 -2.32 -20.48 -7.71
C VAL A 235 -1.08 -19.75 -8.22
N VAL A 236 -1.17 -18.45 -8.43
CA VAL A 236 0.00 -17.62 -8.78
C VAL A 236 0.72 -17.13 -7.54
N ALA A 237 1.98 -16.72 -7.69
CA ALA A 237 2.80 -16.19 -6.58
C ALA A 237 2.13 -15.00 -5.88
N GLY A 238 1.42 -14.18 -6.66
CA GLY A 238 0.79 -12.97 -6.15
C GLY A 238 1.78 -11.87 -5.88
N GLY A 239 1.46 -10.94 -4.98
CA GLY A 239 2.35 -9.82 -4.72
C GLY A 239 1.99 -8.96 -3.52
N LEU A 240 2.69 -7.83 -3.43
CA LEU A 240 2.46 -6.79 -2.45
C LEU A 240 1.09 -6.13 -2.66
N ASP A 241 0.34 -5.91 -1.59
CA ASP A 241 -0.98 -5.26 -1.61
C ASP A 241 -0.97 -3.90 -2.32
N ALA A 242 0.00 -3.03 -2.02
CA ALA A 242 0.14 -1.72 -2.66
C ALA A 242 0.39 -1.83 -4.17
N ALA A 243 1.18 -2.81 -4.62
CA ALA A 243 1.47 -3.02 -6.03
C ALA A 243 0.28 -3.68 -6.76
N CYS A 244 -0.41 -4.63 -6.11
CA CYS A 244 -1.67 -5.18 -6.63
C CYS A 244 -2.77 -4.12 -6.70
N GLY A 245 -2.87 -3.25 -5.69
CA GLY A 245 -3.77 -2.11 -5.71
C GLY A 245 -3.47 -1.12 -6.84
N THR A 246 -2.20 -0.92 -7.14
CA THR A 246 -1.74 -0.09 -8.26
C THR A 246 -2.16 -0.71 -9.61
N LEU A 247 -1.99 -2.03 -9.77
CA LEU A 247 -2.48 -2.78 -10.94
C LEU A 247 -4.02 -2.68 -11.05
N GLY A 248 -4.74 -2.93 -9.95
CA GLY A 248 -6.20 -2.86 -9.93
C GLY A 248 -6.79 -1.47 -10.14
N ALA A 249 -5.99 -0.41 -9.96
CA ALA A 249 -6.30 0.96 -10.36
C ALA A 249 -6.10 1.21 -11.87
N GLY A 250 -5.52 0.26 -12.59
CA GLY A 250 -5.24 0.35 -14.01
C GLY A 250 -3.92 1.04 -14.34
N VAL A 251 -2.98 1.10 -13.41
CA VAL A 251 -1.64 1.65 -13.60
C VAL A 251 -0.75 0.52 -14.12
N ILE A 252 -0.37 0.57 -15.38
CA ILE A 252 0.48 -0.44 -16.06
C ILE A 252 1.50 0.16 -17.03
N HIS A 253 1.46 1.48 -17.25
CA HIS A 253 2.40 2.16 -18.13
C HIS A 253 3.20 3.23 -17.38
N PRO A 254 4.46 3.49 -17.81
CA PRO A 254 5.28 4.56 -17.23
C PRO A 254 4.55 5.90 -17.25
N GLY A 255 4.66 6.65 -16.13
CA GLY A 255 3.99 7.93 -15.94
C GLY A 255 2.56 7.83 -15.40
N GLU A 256 1.88 6.69 -15.53
CA GLU A 256 0.63 6.45 -14.80
C GLU A 256 0.94 6.33 -13.30
N THR A 257 0.10 6.93 -12.47
CA THR A 257 0.36 7.00 -11.03
C THR A 257 -0.92 6.72 -10.26
N GLN A 258 -0.90 5.75 -9.36
CA GLN A 258 -1.97 5.58 -8.39
C GLN A 258 -1.87 6.70 -7.34
N GLU A 259 -2.99 7.38 -7.08
CA GLU A 259 -3.20 8.24 -5.90
C GLU A 259 -4.13 7.52 -4.92
N GLN A 260 -3.64 7.28 -3.73
CA GLN A 260 -4.41 6.60 -2.69
C GLN A 260 -4.89 7.60 -1.64
N GLY A 261 -6.21 7.77 -1.53
CA GLY A 261 -6.87 8.66 -0.57
C GLY A 261 -7.70 7.89 0.46
N GLY A 262 -7.04 6.99 1.19
CA GLY A 262 -7.61 6.22 2.30
C GLY A 262 -7.53 6.94 3.65
N GLN A 263 -7.27 6.23 4.76
CA GLN A 263 -6.94 6.83 6.06
C GLN A 263 -5.67 7.67 5.95
N ALA A 264 -4.60 7.07 5.47
CA ALA A 264 -3.40 7.74 4.99
C ALA A 264 -3.55 8.10 3.50
N GLY A 265 -2.66 8.95 3.00
CA GLY A 265 -2.51 9.22 1.57
C GLY A 265 -1.26 8.54 1.01
N GLY A 266 -1.15 8.49 -0.31
CA GLY A 266 0.03 7.93 -0.96
C GLY A 266 -0.02 8.06 -2.47
N MET A 267 1.12 7.80 -3.08
CA MET A 267 1.23 7.71 -4.53
C MET A 267 2.15 6.54 -4.92
N SER A 268 1.89 5.93 -6.07
CA SER A 268 2.73 4.90 -6.68
C SER A 268 2.88 5.22 -8.16
N ILE A 269 4.07 5.64 -8.57
CA ILE A 269 4.41 6.02 -9.95
C ILE A 269 4.97 4.79 -10.66
N CYS A 270 4.36 4.38 -11.76
CA CYS A 270 4.87 3.33 -12.62
C CYS A 270 6.06 3.84 -13.45
N MET A 271 7.14 3.05 -13.50
CA MET A 271 8.36 3.36 -14.23
C MET A 271 8.87 2.10 -14.95
N ASP A 272 9.52 2.29 -16.09
CA ASP A 272 10.22 1.24 -16.85
C ASP A 272 11.75 1.30 -16.67
N GLU A 273 12.24 2.26 -15.87
CA GLU A 273 13.65 2.41 -15.52
C GLU A 273 13.83 2.43 -14.00
N TYR A 274 14.96 1.89 -13.54
CA TYR A 274 15.37 1.98 -12.13
C TYR A 274 15.67 3.42 -11.74
N LYS A 275 14.90 3.97 -10.81
CA LYS A 275 15.09 5.30 -10.22
C LYS A 275 14.82 5.23 -8.73
N ALA A 276 15.82 5.51 -7.92
CA ALA A 276 15.73 5.47 -6.46
C ALA A 276 16.07 6.82 -5.83
N ASP A 277 15.36 7.18 -4.79
CA ASP A 277 15.65 8.37 -3.96
C ASP A 277 15.43 8.00 -2.48
N PRO A 278 16.38 8.29 -1.57
CA PRO A 278 16.25 7.91 -0.16
C PRO A 278 15.08 8.58 0.56
N ARG A 279 14.48 9.60 -0.01
CA ARG A 279 13.27 10.25 0.51
C ARG A 279 11.98 9.51 0.14
N LEU A 280 12.03 8.57 -0.82
CA LEU A 280 10.90 7.79 -1.33
C LEU A 280 11.14 6.29 -1.13
N ILE A 281 10.18 5.47 -1.52
CA ILE A 281 10.28 4.01 -1.46
C ILE A 281 10.27 3.48 -2.89
N LEU A 282 11.27 2.66 -3.24
CA LEU A 282 11.31 1.95 -4.50
C LEU A 282 10.82 0.52 -4.32
N GLY A 283 9.78 0.13 -5.05
CA GLY A 283 9.28 -1.23 -5.14
C GLY A 283 9.31 -1.76 -6.57
N TYR A 284 9.14 -3.07 -6.73
CA TYR A 284 8.77 -3.65 -8.01
C TYR A 284 7.26 -3.53 -8.21
N HIS A 285 6.87 -3.26 -9.46
CA HIS A 285 5.49 -3.47 -9.86
C HIS A 285 5.23 -4.99 -9.98
N VAL A 286 3.97 -5.40 -9.82
CA VAL A 286 3.55 -6.78 -10.11
C VAL A 286 3.50 -7.06 -11.62
N VAL A 287 3.52 -6.04 -12.45
CA VAL A 287 3.70 -6.13 -13.90
C VAL A 287 5.20 -6.30 -14.20
N PRO A 288 5.60 -7.34 -14.96
CA PRO A 288 7.02 -7.63 -15.22
C PRO A 288 7.78 -6.46 -15.86
N GLY A 289 9.02 -6.24 -15.42
CA GLY A 289 9.93 -5.23 -16.00
C GLY A 289 9.63 -3.80 -15.61
N GLN A 290 8.80 -3.58 -14.60
CA GLN A 290 8.43 -2.26 -14.12
C GLN A 290 8.74 -2.08 -12.63
N TRP A 291 8.97 -0.83 -12.24
CA TRP A 291 9.15 -0.39 -10.85
C TRP A 291 8.04 0.54 -10.43
N LEU A 292 7.86 0.65 -9.13
CA LEU A 292 6.99 1.64 -8.50
C LEU A 292 7.83 2.57 -7.60
N LEU A 293 7.86 3.86 -7.93
CA LEU A 293 8.38 4.87 -7.01
C LEU A 293 7.22 5.38 -6.16
N GLN A 294 7.31 5.15 -4.85
CA GLN A 294 6.19 5.31 -3.94
C GLN A 294 6.48 6.39 -2.90
N GLY A 295 5.45 7.15 -2.58
CA GLY A 295 5.45 8.10 -1.48
C GLY A 295 4.20 7.94 -0.63
N GLY A 296 4.31 8.18 0.67
CA GLY A 296 3.18 8.07 1.58
C GLY A 296 3.13 9.20 2.59
N THR A 297 1.95 9.76 2.79
CA THR A 297 1.65 10.73 3.83
C THR A 297 0.76 10.11 4.90
N THR A 298 0.96 10.50 6.17
CA THR A 298 0.09 10.05 7.27
C THR A 298 -1.28 10.73 7.22
N GLY A 299 -1.36 11.92 6.64
CA GLY A 299 -2.55 12.73 6.53
C GLY A 299 -3.29 12.54 5.20
N GLY A 300 -4.12 11.52 5.08
CA GLY A 300 -5.02 11.32 3.94
C GLY A 300 -6.48 11.68 4.24
N GLY A 301 -7.40 10.83 3.85
CA GLY A 301 -8.83 10.96 4.16
C GLY A 301 -9.15 10.96 5.66
N GLY A 302 -8.22 10.44 6.46
CA GLY A 302 -8.27 10.51 7.92
C GLY A 302 -8.33 11.92 8.47
N VAL A 303 -7.71 12.91 7.79
CA VAL A 303 -7.79 14.33 8.17
C VAL A 303 -9.23 14.83 8.12
N MET A 304 -9.96 14.50 7.05
CA MET A 304 -11.36 14.91 6.93
C MET A 304 -12.28 14.19 7.92
N ARG A 305 -12.02 12.91 8.22
CA ARG A 305 -12.75 12.17 9.28
C ARG A 305 -12.49 12.74 10.67
N TRP A 306 -11.23 13.11 10.95
CA TRP A 306 -10.88 13.82 12.18
C TRP A 306 -11.61 15.15 12.27
N PHE A 307 -11.59 15.97 11.21
CA PHE A 307 -12.29 17.26 11.21
C PHE A 307 -13.80 17.09 11.38
N GLU A 308 -14.39 16.12 10.70
CA GLU A 308 -15.80 15.78 10.84
C GLU A 308 -16.15 15.40 12.29
N ARG A 309 -15.35 14.52 12.90
CA ARG A 309 -15.59 14.07 14.27
C ARG A 309 -15.52 15.20 15.28
N GLU A 310 -14.52 16.08 15.17
CA GLU A 310 -14.23 17.09 16.19
C GLU A 310 -15.01 18.41 15.97
N PHE A 311 -15.35 18.74 14.73
CA PHE A 311 -15.86 20.10 14.40
C PHE A 311 -17.19 20.13 13.63
N ALA A 312 -17.78 18.98 13.30
CA ALA A 312 -18.97 18.93 12.43
C ALA A 312 -20.25 18.48 13.15
N ASP A 313 -20.45 18.84 14.43
CA ASP A 313 -21.67 18.49 15.17
C ASP A 313 -22.94 19.01 14.50
N TYR A 314 -22.90 20.25 14.01
CA TYR A 314 -24.02 20.85 13.31
C TYR A 314 -24.32 20.11 12.00
N GLU A 315 -23.32 19.85 11.19
CA GLU A 315 -23.45 19.14 9.90
C GLU A 315 -23.98 17.72 10.13
N ARG A 316 -23.51 17.02 11.16
CA ARG A 316 -24.05 15.70 11.56
C ARG A 316 -25.52 15.80 11.97
N SER A 317 -25.89 16.82 12.75
CA SER A 317 -27.27 17.00 13.19
C SER A 317 -28.23 17.28 12.03
N VAL A 318 -27.78 18.04 11.04
CA VAL A 318 -28.55 18.39 9.84
C VAL A 318 -28.62 17.24 8.84
N ALA A 319 -27.53 16.47 8.68
CA ALA A 319 -27.48 15.30 7.80
C ALA A 319 -28.46 14.20 8.24
N GLY A 320 -28.70 14.07 9.56
CA GLY A 320 -29.54 13.01 10.12
C GLY A 320 -29.01 11.59 9.81
N GLU A 321 -29.84 10.58 10.07
CA GLU A 321 -29.42 9.17 9.94
C GLU A 321 -29.10 8.71 8.50
N LYS A 322 -29.64 9.40 7.49
CA LYS A 322 -29.51 9.03 6.06
C LYS A 322 -28.62 9.94 5.24
N GLY A 323 -28.17 11.08 5.82
CA GLY A 323 -27.33 12.07 5.14
C GLY A 323 -25.85 11.87 5.43
N SER A 324 -25.00 12.60 4.70
CA SER A 324 -23.55 12.62 4.88
C SER A 324 -23.10 14.00 5.34
N SER A 325 -22.57 14.09 6.56
CA SER A 325 -21.94 15.31 7.08
C SER A 325 -20.71 15.71 6.26
N LEU A 326 -19.98 14.74 5.69
CA LEU A 326 -18.87 15.01 4.78
C LEU A 326 -19.33 15.72 3.51
N ASN A 327 -20.51 15.40 2.96
CA ASN A 327 -21.05 16.12 1.80
C ASN A 327 -21.36 17.58 2.15
N GLN A 328 -21.89 17.86 3.34
CA GLN A 328 -22.14 19.24 3.79
C GLN A 328 -20.84 20.01 4.02
N LEU A 329 -19.79 19.34 4.56
CA LEU A 329 -18.46 19.92 4.66
C LEU A 329 -17.89 20.26 3.27
N ASN A 330 -18.09 19.40 2.27
CA ASN A 330 -17.72 19.68 0.89
C ASN A 330 -18.43 20.94 0.36
N GLU A 331 -19.75 21.07 0.58
CA GLU A 331 -20.54 22.22 0.13
C GLU A 331 -20.08 23.56 0.74
N ILE A 332 -19.68 23.59 2.01
CA ILE A 332 -19.16 24.81 2.62
C ILE A 332 -17.73 25.13 2.15
N ALA A 333 -16.91 24.09 1.89
CA ALA A 333 -15.56 24.26 1.33
C ALA A 333 -15.60 24.76 -0.13
N GLU A 334 -16.57 24.31 -0.92
CA GLU A 334 -16.74 24.73 -2.32
C GLU A 334 -17.01 26.23 -2.47
N LYS A 335 -17.65 26.85 -1.47
CA LYS A 335 -17.94 28.30 -1.45
C LYS A 335 -16.71 29.17 -1.14
N VAL A 336 -15.60 28.56 -0.73
CA VAL A 336 -14.34 29.24 -0.42
C VAL A 336 -13.45 29.23 -1.66
N ALA A 337 -12.78 30.34 -1.94
CA ALA A 337 -11.88 30.45 -3.08
C ALA A 337 -10.67 29.49 -2.96
N PRO A 338 -10.08 29.05 -4.11
CA PRO A 338 -8.81 28.32 -4.12
C PRO A 338 -7.71 29.03 -3.31
N GLY A 339 -6.94 28.24 -2.55
CA GLY A 339 -5.93 28.76 -1.62
C GLY A 339 -6.49 29.16 -0.25
N SER A 340 -7.78 28.86 0.01
CA SER A 340 -8.47 29.06 1.31
C SER A 340 -8.26 30.47 1.90
N ASP A 341 -8.19 31.49 1.03
CA ASP A 341 -7.88 32.88 1.38
C ASP A 341 -6.65 33.03 2.31
N GLY A 342 -5.63 32.22 2.04
CA GLY A 342 -4.36 32.22 2.78
C GLY A 342 -4.30 31.32 4.01
N VAL A 343 -5.34 30.54 4.30
CA VAL A 343 -5.29 29.50 5.33
C VAL A 343 -4.56 28.28 4.75
N VAL A 344 -3.47 27.87 5.41
CA VAL A 344 -2.65 26.69 5.04
C VAL A 344 -2.72 25.67 6.15
N PHE A 345 -2.90 24.41 5.79
CA PHE A 345 -2.89 23.29 6.73
C PHE A 345 -1.72 22.33 6.44
N LEU A 346 -0.91 22.02 7.47
CA LEU A 346 0.04 20.94 7.44
C LEU A 346 -0.67 19.66 7.94
N PRO A 347 -0.77 18.59 7.11
CA PRO A 347 -1.61 17.44 7.44
C PRO A 347 -0.91 16.37 8.30
N TYR A 348 0.13 16.72 9.05
CA TYR A 348 1.03 15.80 9.75
C TYR A 348 0.48 15.34 11.09
N MET A 349 -0.72 14.77 11.09
CA MET A 349 -1.50 14.44 12.30
C MET A 349 -0.88 13.32 13.15
N SER A 350 0.00 12.50 12.57
CA SER A 350 0.67 11.37 13.24
C SER A 350 2.12 11.27 12.77
N GLY A 351 2.84 12.40 12.83
CA GLY A 351 4.11 12.50 12.16
C GLY A 351 3.95 12.56 10.64
N GLU A 352 5.06 12.50 9.90
CA GLU A 352 5.03 12.41 8.44
C GLU A 352 6.08 11.42 7.93
N ARG A 353 5.69 10.71 6.87
CA ARG A 353 6.55 9.80 6.12
C ARG A 353 7.24 10.56 4.97
N SER A 354 7.25 10.01 3.78
CA SER A 354 7.89 10.64 2.63
C SER A 354 7.26 12.00 2.27
N PRO A 355 8.07 12.92 1.79
CA PRO A 355 9.52 12.87 1.68
C PRO A 355 10.25 13.36 2.93
N ILE A 356 9.54 13.69 4.01
CA ILE A 356 10.05 14.39 5.20
C ILE A 356 10.69 13.46 6.22
N TRP A 357 10.10 12.26 6.42
CA TRP A 357 10.53 11.25 7.40
C TRP A 357 10.75 11.83 8.81
N ASN A 358 9.73 12.53 9.33
CA ASN A 358 9.73 13.10 10.66
C ASN A 358 8.57 12.56 11.50
N PRO A 359 8.80 11.61 12.42
CA PRO A 359 7.73 11.03 13.26
C PRO A 359 7.14 12.06 14.25
N ASN A 360 7.86 13.16 14.53
CA ASN A 360 7.43 14.20 15.45
C ASN A 360 6.71 15.37 14.76
N ALA A 361 6.54 15.34 13.44
CA ALA A 361 5.79 16.36 12.71
C ALA A 361 4.34 16.43 13.22
N LYS A 362 3.78 17.63 13.27
CA LYS A 362 2.43 17.90 13.81
C LYS A 362 1.56 18.64 12.79
N GLY A 363 0.25 18.43 12.93
CA GLY A 363 -0.76 19.19 12.19
C GLY A 363 -0.77 20.67 12.62
N VAL A 364 -0.85 21.59 11.63
CA VAL A 364 -0.82 23.04 11.89
C VAL A 364 -1.79 23.74 10.98
N PHE A 365 -2.63 24.62 11.53
CA PHE A 365 -3.35 25.64 10.79
C PHE A 365 -2.61 26.98 10.88
N TYR A 366 -2.33 27.59 9.75
CA TYR A 366 -1.69 28.88 9.63
C TYR A 366 -2.58 29.84 8.85
N GLY A 367 -2.57 31.13 9.18
CA GLY A 367 -3.28 32.17 8.43
C GLY A 367 -4.75 32.39 8.86
N LEU A 368 -5.14 31.93 10.05
CA LEU A 368 -6.45 32.21 10.62
C LEU A 368 -6.55 33.67 11.10
N ASP A 369 -7.66 34.31 10.81
CA ASP A 369 -8.08 35.60 11.33
C ASP A 369 -9.62 35.62 11.58
N PHE A 370 -10.18 36.73 12.04
CA PHE A 370 -11.59 36.81 12.36
C PHE A 370 -12.53 36.75 11.13
N ALA A 371 -12.01 36.84 9.92
CA ALA A 371 -12.81 36.71 8.68
C ALA A 371 -12.91 35.27 8.19
N LYS A 372 -12.07 34.36 8.74
CA LYS A 372 -12.05 32.96 8.32
C LYS A 372 -13.16 32.14 8.97
N THR A 373 -13.82 31.33 8.19
CA THR A 373 -14.94 30.47 8.59
C THR A 373 -14.52 29.01 8.64
N LYS A 374 -15.40 28.14 9.15
CA LYS A 374 -15.24 26.69 9.08
C LYS A 374 -14.94 26.20 7.65
N GLY A 375 -15.59 26.79 6.64
CA GLY A 375 -15.37 26.46 5.22
C GLY A 375 -13.91 26.64 4.79
N HIS A 376 -13.24 27.70 5.25
CA HIS A 376 -11.81 27.92 4.98
C HIS A 376 -10.94 26.81 5.60
N MET A 377 -11.25 26.41 6.83
CA MET A 377 -10.52 25.33 7.51
C MET A 377 -10.73 23.98 6.81
N VAL A 378 -11.97 23.65 6.41
CA VAL A 378 -12.27 22.42 5.66
C VAL A 378 -11.53 22.39 4.34
N ARG A 379 -11.61 23.49 3.57
CA ARG A 379 -10.89 23.60 2.30
C ARG A 379 -9.38 23.50 2.50
N ALA A 380 -8.84 24.18 3.50
CA ALA A 380 -7.41 24.10 3.84
C ALA A 380 -6.97 22.69 4.21
N CYS A 381 -7.81 21.87 4.88
CA CYS A 381 -7.53 20.45 5.12
C CYS A 381 -7.42 19.67 3.81
N MET A 382 -8.36 19.87 2.87
CA MET A 382 -8.33 19.22 1.56
C MET A 382 -7.10 19.63 0.75
N GLU A 383 -6.81 20.93 0.73
CA GLU A 383 -5.65 21.51 0.05
C GLU A 383 -4.33 21.05 0.69
N GLY A 384 -4.24 20.98 2.02
CA GLY A 384 -3.05 20.51 2.73
C GLY A 384 -2.65 19.06 2.38
N VAL A 385 -3.63 18.17 2.30
CA VAL A 385 -3.41 16.79 1.83
C VAL A 385 -2.95 16.77 0.36
N ALA A 386 -3.55 17.60 -0.49
CA ALA A 386 -3.13 17.70 -1.90
C ALA A 386 -1.74 18.33 -2.06
N LEU A 387 -1.36 19.27 -1.19
CA LEU A 387 0.00 19.85 -1.14
C LEU A 387 1.05 18.83 -0.71
N SER A 388 0.71 17.94 0.23
CA SER A 388 1.58 16.81 0.61
C SER A 388 1.76 15.83 -0.55
N LEU A 389 0.70 15.54 -1.31
CA LEU A 389 0.80 14.76 -2.54
C LEU A 389 1.73 15.45 -3.55
N LYS A 390 1.54 16.75 -3.81
CA LYS A 390 2.41 17.55 -4.69
C LYS A 390 3.87 17.48 -4.25
N HIS A 391 4.16 17.57 -2.95
CA HIS A 391 5.52 17.48 -2.42
C HIS A 391 6.18 16.14 -2.77
N ASN A 392 5.46 15.04 -2.60
CA ASN A 392 5.95 13.72 -3.00
C ASN A 392 6.19 13.62 -4.52
N LEU A 393 5.30 14.18 -5.35
CA LEU A 393 5.45 14.20 -6.81
C LEU A 393 6.64 15.05 -7.28
N GLU A 394 6.89 16.19 -6.64
CA GLU A 394 8.06 17.04 -6.97
C GLU A 394 9.37 16.33 -6.62
N VAL A 395 9.44 15.65 -5.46
CA VAL A 395 10.61 14.83 -5.10
C VAL A 395 10.79 13.65 -6.07
N ALA A 396 9.71 13.00 -6.49
CA ALA A 396 9.79 11.95 -7.50
C ALA A 396 10.30 12.49 -8.84
N LYS A 397 9.90 13.69 -9.23
CA LYS A 397 10.41 14.36 -10.42
C LYS A 397 11.90 14.69 -10.32
N GLU A 398 12.39 15.13 -9.15
CA GLU A 398 13.83 15.31 -8.89
C GLU A 398 14.60 13.99 -9.06
N ALA A 399 14.00 12.85 -8.66
CA ALA A 399 14.53 11.51 -8.88
C ALA A 399 14.44 11.03 -10.33
N GLY A 400 13.82 11.83 -11.23
CA GLY A 400 13.68 11.54 -12.66
C GLY A 400 12.41 10.76 -13.02
N ALA A 401 11.44 10.61 -12.09
CA ALA A 401 10.16 9.98 -12.41
C ALA A 401 9.15 11.01 -12.93
N ASP A 402 8.67 10.79 -14.15
CA ASP A 402 7.63 11.64 -14.75
C ASP A 402 6.24 11.09 -14.42
N VAL A 403 5.31 12.02 -14.14
CA VAL A 403 3.90 11.72 -13.89
C VAL A 403 3.04 12.34 -14.98
N GLU A 404 2.24 11.54 -15.66
CA GLU A 404 1.33 11.99 -16.69
C GLU A 404 -0.10 12.12 -16.19
N VAL A 405 -0.57 11.14 -15.44
CA VAL A 405 -1.95 11.06 -14.94
C VAL A 405 -2.00 10.41 -13.56
N LEU A 406 -2.91 10.89 -12.72
CA LEU A 406 -3.20 10.31 -11.42
C LEU A 406 -4.48 9.46 -11.51
N ARG A 407 -4.44 8.23 -11.02
CA ARG A 407 -5.61 7.35 -10.87
C ARG A 407 -6.00 7.32 -9.40
N ALA A 408 -7.05 8.07 -9.04
CA ALA A 408 -7.44 8.31 -7.66
C ALA A 408 -8.30 7.16 -7.12
N MET A 409 -7.88 6.63 -5.96
CA MET A 409 -8.52 5.52 -5.27
C MET A 409 -8.84 5.88 -3.82
N GLY A 410 -9.75 5.13 -3.22
CA GLY A 410 -10.14 5.27 -1.82
C GLY A 410 -11.20 6.34 -1.58
N GLY A 411 -11.55 6.56 -0.31
CA GLY A 411 -12.71 7.41 0.06
C GLY A 411 -12.63 8.85 -0.40
N SER A 412 -11.43 9.44 -0.48
CA SER A 412 -11.26 10.82 -0.97
C SER A 412 -11.60 10.98 -2.44
N ALA A 413 -11.49 9.91 -3.23
CA ALA A 413 -11.85 9.90 -4.65
C ALA A 413 -13.36 10.08 -4.87
N ASN A 414 -14.20 9.86 -3.87
CA ASN A 414 -15.65 10.07 -3.98
C ASN A 414 -16.05 11.55 -3.97
N SER A 415 -15.19 12.45 -3.47
CA SER A 415 -15.46 13.89 -3.47
C SER A 415 -15.06 14.52 -4.80
N LEU A 416 -16.05 15.11 -5.52
CA LEU A 416 -15.80 15.86 -6.76
C LEU A 416 -14.87 17.06 -6.50
N LEU A 417 -15.14 17.80 -5.42
CA LEU A 417 -14.35 18.97 -5.04
C LEU A 417 -12.91 18.56 -4.73
N TRP A 418 -12.70 17.52 -3.93
CA TRP A 418 -11.36 17.15 -3.49
C TRP A 418 -10.50 16.58 -4.63
N THR A 419 -11.09 15.80 -5.52
CA THR A 419 -10.38 15.33 -6.73
C THR A 419 -10.01 16.50 -7.65
N GLN A 420 -10.88 17.53 -7.79
CA GLN A 420 -10.55 18.73 -8.54
C GLN A 420 -9.42 19.53 -7.86
N ILE A 421 -9.47 19.72 -6.54
CA ILE A 421 -8.41 20.40 -5.77
C ILE A 421 -7.06 19.68 -5.97
N LYS A 422 -7.03 18.34 -5.89
CA LYS A 422 -5.82 17.56 -6.15
C LYS A 422 -5.29 17.75 -7.57
N SER A 423 -6.17 17.76 -8.58
CA SER A 423 -5.80 18.01 -9.96
C SER A 423 -5.18 19.39 -10.14
N ASP A 424 -5.82 20.42 -9.59
CA ASP A 424 -5.38 21.82 -9.69
C ASP A 424 -4.02 22.03 -9.01
N ILE A 425 -3.84 21.49 -7.80
CA ILE A 425 -2.61 21.65 -7.00
C ILE A 425 -1.44 20.88 -7.63
N THR A 426 -1.68 19.67 -8.11
CA THR A 426 -0.61 18.85 -8.71
C THR A 426 -0.31 19.24 -10.16
N GLY A 427 -1.26 19.94 -10.82
CA GLY A 427 -1.18 20.25 -12.24
C GLY A 427 -1.30 19.03 -13.14
N LYS A 428 -1.88 17.93 -12.63
CA LYS A 428 -2.01 16.66 -13.34
C LYS A 428 -3.49 16.28 -13.52
N PRO A 429 -3.84 15.69 -14.66
CA PRO A 429 -5.16 15.09 -14.82
C PRO A 429 -5.38 14.00 -13.76
N ILE A 430 -6.60 13.92 -13.24
CA ILE A 430 -7.02 12.87 -12.31
C ILE A 430 -8.15 12.06 -12.93
N VAL A 431 -7.97 10.75 -12.96
CA VAL A 431 -8.97 9.77 -13.37
C VAL A 431 -9.44 9.00 -12.13
N VAL A 432 -10.74 8.76 -12.00
CA VAL A 432 -11.30 7.90 -10.96
C VAL A 432 -11.76 6.59 -11.59
N PRO A 433 -11.10 5.46 -11.27
CA PRO A 433 -11.51 4.13 -11.73
C PRO A 433 -12.80 3.66 -11.07
N SER A 434 -13.44 2.65 -11.67
CA SER A 434 -14.70 2.07 -11.17
C SER A 434 -14.56 1.11 -10.00
N SER A 435 -13.34 0.73 -9.62
CA SER A 435 -13.10 -0.35 -8.66
C SER A 435 -12.95 0.16 -7.24
N ASP A 436 -13.81 -0.32 -6.33
CA ASP A 436 -13.65 -0.16 -4.88
C ASP A 436 -12.82 -1.30 -4.25
N THR A 437 -12.41 -2.31 -5.06
CA THR A 437 -11.71 -3.52 -4.63
C THR A 437 -10.38 -3.69 -5.37
N ALA A 438 -9.64 -2.60 -5.53
CA ALA A 438 -8.44 -2.57 -6.39
C ALA A 438 -7.39 -3.62 -6.03
N THR A 439 -7.12 -3.88 -4.74
CA THR A 439 -6.13 -4.89 -4.30
C THR A 439 -6.53 -6.29 -4.74
N THR A 440 -7.72 -6.75 -4.36
CA THR A 440 -8.23 -8.08 -4.75
C THR A 440 -8.43 -8.21 -6.26
N LEU A 441 -8.80 -7.13 -6.97
CA LEU A 441 -8.88 -7.12 -8.42
C LEU A 441 -7.48 -7.27 -9.04
N GLY A 442 -6.48 -6.56 -8.54
CA GLY A 442 -5.09 -6.70 -8.98
C GLY A 442 -4.57 -8.13 -8.81
N ALA A 443 -4.82 -8.75 -7.64
CA ALA A 443 -4.49 -10.15 -7.41
C ALA A 443 -5.23 -11.09 -8.40
N ALA A 444 -6.51 -10.85 -8.66
CA ALA A 444 -7.28 -11.63 -9.64
C ALA A 444 -6.77 -11.45 -11.07
N ILE A 445 -6.33 -10.23 -11.44
CA ILE A 445 -5.71 -9.96 -12.74
C ILE A 445 -4.42 -10.76 -12.90
N LEU A 446 -3.54 -10.82 -11.87
CA LEU A 446 -2.34 -11.65 -11.89
C LEU A 446 -2.67 -13.12 -12.16
N ALA A 447 -3.69 -13.65 -11.46
CA ALA A 447 -4.15 -15.01 -11.70
C ALA A 447 -4.66 -15.18 -13.14
N GLY A 448 -5.44 -14.23 -13.64
CA GLY A 448 -6.01 -14.27 -14.99
C GLY A 448 -4.95 -14.26 -16.09
N VAL A 449 -3.88 -13.48 -15.94
CA VAL A 449 -2.72 -13.48 -16.84
C VAL A 449 -1.96 -14.80 -16.71
N GLY A 450 -1.64 -15.23 -15.48
CA GLY A 450 -0.89 -16.44 -15.19
C GLY A 450 -1.54 -17.73 -15.73
N VAL A 451 -2.88 -17.81 -15.76
CA VAL A 451 -3.61 -18.97 -16.30
C VAL A 451 -4.05 -18.80 -17.78
N GLY A 452 -3.69 -17.68 -18.42
CA GLY A 452 -4.00 -17.39 -19.81
C GLY A 452 -5.48 -17.03 -20.08
N MET A 453 -6.21 -16.53 -19.05
CA MET A 453 -7.55 -15.97 -19.24
C MET A 453 -7.48 -14.60 -19.94
N TYR A 454 -6.48 -13.81 -19.63
CA TYR A 454 -6.08 -12.60 -20.37
C TYR A 454 -4.81 -12.89 -21.15
N GLN A 455 -4.71 -12.30 -22.34
CA GLN A 455 -3.53 -12.42 -23.19
C GLN A 455 -2.33 -11.70 -22.59
N ASP A 456 -2.58 -10.53 -21.99
CA ASP A 456 -1.61 -9.64 -21.36
C ASP A 456 -2.30 -8.68 -20.36
N TYR A 457 -1.51 -7.82 -19.71
CA TYR A 457 -2.02 -6.83 -18.78
C TYR A 457 -2.87 -5.73 -19.44
N ASP A 458 -2.55 -5.35 -20.68
CA ASP A 458 -3.33 -4.36 -21.45
C ASP A 458 -4.76 -4.87 -21.71
N GLU A 459 -4.92 -6.13 -22.13
CA GLU A 459 -6.25 -6.75 -22.27
C GLU A 459 -6.96 -6.80 -20.93
N ALA A 460 -6.25 -7.22 -19.86
CA ALA A 460 -6.83 -7.33 -18.54
C ALA A 460 -7.38 -5.98 -18.05
N ILE A 461 -6.58 -4.92 -18.10
CA ILE A 461 -7.00 -3.59 -17.64
C ILE A 461 -8.13 -3.04 -18.52
N ARG A 462 -8.04 -3.17 -19.83
CA ARG A 462 -9.09 -2.72 -20.75
C ARG A 462 -10.45 -3.38 -20.48
N LEU A 463 -10.45 -4.63 -20.04
CA LEU A 463 -11.68 -5.36 -19.72
C LEU A 463 -12.20 -5.09 -18.31
N THR A 464 -11.33 -4.87 -17.34
CA THR A 464 -11.67 -4.89 -15.91
C THR A 464 -11.76 -3.51 -15.26
N VAL A 465 -10.96 -2.53 -15.72
CA VAL A 465 -10.90 -1.19 -15.13
C VAL A 465 -11.55 -0.17 -16.04
N LYS A 466 -12.65 0.44 -15.58
CA LYS A 466 -13.36 1.49 -16.31
C LYS A 466 -13.11 2.84 -15.65
N GLU A 467 -12.92 3.87 -16.46
CA GLU A 467 -12.87 5.25 -15.98
C GLU A 467 -14.28 5.75 -15.73
N THR A 468 -14.59 6.18 -14.51
CA THR A 468 -15.91 6.70 -14.16
C THR A 468 -16.00 8.21 -14.32
N ARG A 469 -14.90 8.91 -14.08
CA ARG A 469 -14.80 10.36 -14.30
C ARG A 469 -13.34 10.79 -14.41
N ARG A 470 -13.18 11.99 -15.01
CA ARG A 470 -11.88 12.63 -15.23
C ARG A 470 -11.94 14.10 -14.83
N HIS A 471 -10.89 14.60 -14.22
CA HIS A 471 -10.67 15.98 -13.87
C HIS A 471 -9.41 16.49 -14.57
N GLU A 472 -9.51 17.65 -15.19
CA GLU A 472 -8.37 18.37 -15.75
C GLU A 472 -8.00 19.52 -14.81
N PRO A 473 -6.70 19.86 -14.68
CA PRO A 473 -6.28 21.00 -13.87
C PRO A 473 -6.87 22.31 -14.42
N ASN A 474 -7.46 23.13 -13.53
CA ASN A 474 -7.89 24.46 -13.92
C ASN A 474 -6.70 25.44 -13.92
N PRO A 475 -6.29 25.96 -15.11
CA PRO A 475 -5.13 26.84 -15.22
C PRO A 475 -5.30 28.17 -14.45
N GLU A 476 -6.53 28.62 -14.21
CA GLU A 476 -6.79 29.84 -13.44
C GLU A 476 -6.39 29.73 -11.97
N ASN A 477 -6.36 28.51 -11.41
CA ASN A 477 -5.99 28.25 -10.04
C ASN A 477 -4.48 28.05 -9.83
N ARG A 478 -3.69 28.00 -10.91
CA ARG A 478 -2.27 27.68 -10.87
C ARG A 478 -1.47 28.61 -9.97
N ASP A 479 -1.58 29.93 -10.18
CA ASP A 479 -0.75 30.90 -9.46
C ASP A 479 -1.05 30.95 -7.97
N VAL A 480 -2.32 30.82 -7.58
CA VAL A 480 -2.70 30.78 -6.17
C VAL A 480 -2.16 29.51 -5.51
N TYR A 481 -2.25 28.36 -6.15
CA TYR A 481 -1.74 27.12 -5.57
C TYR A 481 -0.19 27.02 -5.55
N GLU A 482 0.50 27.62 -6.52
CA GLU A 482 1.97 27.74 -6.44
C GLU A 482 2.40 28.64 -5.26
N LYS A 483 1.68 29.72 -5.00
CA LYS A 483 1.92 30.55 -3.83
C LYS A 483 1.64 29.79 -2.52
N THR A 484 0.51 29.08 -2.47
CA THR A 484 0.12 28.28 -1.30
C THR A 484 1.13 27.17 -1.03
N TYR A 485 1.62 26.51 -2.06
CA TYR A 485 2.65 25.47 -1.96
C TYR A 485 3.98 26.01 -1.39
N LYS A 486 4.43 27.18 -1.85
CA LYS A 486 5.61 27.84 -1.26
C LYS A 486 5.42 28.16 0.22
N THR A 487 4.23 28.62 0.59
CA THR A 487 3.88 28.88 2.01
C THR A 487 3.91 27.58 2.82
N TYR A 488 3.31 26.50 2.30
CA TYR A 488 3.31 25.18 2.90
C TYR A 488 4.73 24.65 3.20
N LEU A 489 5.64 24.71 2.22
CA LEU A 489 7.02 24.28 2.38
C LEU A 489 7.76 25.14 3.41
N ASN A 490 7.62 26.46 3.34
CA ASN A 490 8.28 27.40 4.26
C ASN A 490 7.76 27.25 5.69
N LEU A 491 6.46 27.01 5.85
CA LEU A 491 5.83 26.79 7.16
C LEU A 491 6.44 25.56 7.84
N TYR A 492 6.50 24.41 7.15
CA TYR A 492 7.13 23.22 7.71
C TYR A 492 8.61 23.48 8.07
N LYS A 493 9.37 24.04 7.13
CA LYS A 493 10.78 24.35 7.36
C LYS A 493 11.03 25.26 8.58
N SER A 494 10.11 26.20 8.82
CA SER A 494 10.20 27.10 9.98
C SER A 494 9.86 26.43 11.31
N LEU A 495 8.96 25.42 11.28
CA LEU A 495 8.49 24.71 12.47
C LEU A 495 9.29 23.43 12.74
N GLU A 496 10.00 22.90 11.74
CA GLU A 496 10.76 21.64 11.86
C GLU A 496 11.70 21.59 13.08
N PRO A 497 12.48 22.65 13.41
CA PRO A 497 13.34 22.62 14.59
C PRO A 497 12.56 22.39 15.90
N MET A 498 11.37 22.98 16.03
CA MET A 498 10.50 22.77 17.20
C MET A 498 9.92 21.36 17.25
N MET A 499 9.70 20.74 16.09
CA MET A 499 9.14 19.40 15.97
C MET A 499 10.18 18.29 16.18
N ARG A 500 11.49 18.58 15.95
CA ARG A 500 12.58 17.62 16.14
C ARG A 500 13.21 17.64 17.54
N ASN A 501 13.06 18.74 18.28
CA ASN A 501 13.74 18.97 19.57
C ASN A 501 12.87 18.62 20.79
N GLU A 502 11.83 17.80 20.66
CA GLU A 502 11.00 17.38 21.81
C GLU A 502 11.66 16.30 22.70
N GLU A 503 12.97 16.07 22.57
CA GLU A 503 13.75 15.24 23.48
C GLU A 503 14.86 16.08 24.16
N GLU A 504 14.50 17.14 24.92
CA GLU A 504 15.29 17.67 26.03
C GLU A 504 14.56 17.58 27.34
#